data_0d3ffaa2da861b4b824581f02dd27df7
#
_entry.id   0d3ffaa2da861b4b824581f02dd27df7
#
_cell.length_a   1.000
_cell.length_b   1.000
_cell.length_c   1.000
_cell.angle_alpha   90.00
_cell.angle_beta   90.00
_cell.angle_gamma   90.00
#
_symmetry.space_group_name_H-M   'P 1'
#
loop_
_entity.id
_entity.type
_entity.pdbx_description
1 polymer ?
#
loop_
_entity_poly.entity_id
_entity_poly.type
_entity_poly.pdbx_seq_one_letter_code
_entity_poly.pdbx_strand_id
1 'polypeptide(L)'
;LNNSIKKIEDSIQENFKEYDVFRSFTSHMIVRKLKEKHNMEVLFPEEALKKLGEEGYEEVIVQPLHIIPGEEFDYIKHMVKEYESCFKKIEIGRPIFHYEGFESGPDDYSYFVDTMKDLIETNSPCVFVGHGSAHPSNAVYGCLQSVLIDKDYEDVFVGTVEGYPNFSNVLKKAKKKDIKEITIIPLMVVAGDHAKNDMASDEEDSWKSRFESEGIKANVILKGLGEYEEFGNLYIDRINDVINGTYKGLGETKKKKHRREMK
;
A
#
# COMPACT_ATOMS: atom_id res chain seq x y z
N LEU A 1 -0.17 -12.91 -7.76
CA LEU A 1 -1.50 -12.67 -7.18
C LEU A 1 -1.83 -13.71 -6.10
N ASN A 2 -1.66 -15.01 -6.38
CA ASN A 2 -2.02 -16.06 -5.41
C ASN A 2 -1.21 -16.02 -4.11
N ASN A 3 0.05 -15.61 -4.18
CA ASN A 3 0.93 -15.59 -3.02
C ASN A 3 0.81 -14.29 -2.18
N SER A 4 0.18 -13.26 -2.71
CA SER A 4 0.05 -11.95 -2.04
C SER A 4 -1.42 -11.63 -1.76
N ILE A 5 -2.18 -11.21 -2.78
CA ILE A 5 -3.56 -10.74 -2.60
C ILE A 5 -4.47 -11.84 -2.05
N LYS A 6 -4.37 -13.06 -2.58
CA LYS A 6 -5.18 -14.17 -2.06
C LYS A 6 -4.87 -14.47 -0.59
N LYS A 7 -3.61 -14.40 -0.19
CA LYS A 7 -3.22 -14.62 1.22
C LYS A 7 -3.84 -13.57 2.15
N ILE A 8 -3.87 -12.30 1.71
CA ILE A 8 -4.53 -11.21 2.44
C ILE A 8 -6.05 -11.46 2.51
N GLU A 9 -6.69 -11.86 1.40
CA GLU A 9 -8.12 -12.18 1.38
C GLU A 9 -8.48 -13.34 2.29
N ASP A 10 -7.70 -14.44 2.23
CA ASP A 10 -7.93 -15.60 3.09
C ASP A 10 -7.83 -15.19 4.57
N SER A 11 -6.83 -14.36 4.91
CA SER A 11 -6.70 -13.81 6.27
C SER A 11 -7.89 -12.90 6.66
N ILE A 12 -8.38 -12.06 5.75
CA ILE A 12 -9.58 -11.24 5.99
C ILE A 12 -10.79 -12.15 6.24
N GLN A 13 -11.02 -13.17 5.39
CA GLN A 13 -12.15 -14.08 5.54
C GLN A 13 -12.08 -14.89 6.84
N GLU A 14 -10.87 -15.26 7.28
CA GLU A 14 -10.66 -15.99 8.55
C GLU A 14 -10.96 -15.11 9.77
N ASN A 15 -10.62 -13.83 9.73
CA ASN A 15 -10.81 -12.89 10.82
C ASN A 15 -12.24 -12.32 10.89
N PHE A 16 -12.94 -12.22 9.76
CA PHE A 16 -14.28 -11.63 9.64
C PHE A 16 -15.28 -12.64 9.04
N LYS A 17 -15.54 -13.71 9.76
CA LYS A 17 -16.38 -14.85 9.30
C LYS A 17 -17.85 -14.48 9.05
N GLU A 18 -18.32 -13.39 9.65
CA GLU A 18 -19.65 -12.84 9.47
C GLU A 18 -19.80 -11.98 8.22
N TYR A 19 -18.70 -11.70 7.51
CA TYR A 19 -18.70 -10.93 6.28
C TYR A 19 -18.40 -11.82 5.07
N ASP A 20 -19.04 -11.53 3.94
CA ASP A 20 -18.64 -12.07 2.64
C ASP A 20 -17.55 -11.19 2.05
N VAL A 21 -16.49 -11.80 1.55
CA VAL A 21 -15.32 -11.08 0.96
C VAL A 21 -15.41 -11.11 -0.56
N PHE A 22 -15.42 -9.92 -1.17
CA PHE A 22 -15.45 -9.74 -2.62
C PHE A 22 -14.21 -8.98 -3.07
N ARG A 23 -13.68 -9.39 -4.22
CA ARG A 23 -12.52 -8.75 -4.85
C ARG A 23 -12.93 -7.90 -6.02
N SER A 24 -12.37 -6.69 -6.11
CA SER A 24 -12.37 -5.86 -7.31
C SER A 24 -10.97 -5.29 -7.59
N PHE A 25 -10.73 -4.84 -8.81
CA PHE A 25 -9.47 -4.22 -9.19
C PHE A 25 -9.71 -2.86 -9.83
N THR A 26 -8.89 -1.88 -9.46
CA THR A 26 -8.92 -0.53 -10.05
C THR A 26 -8.19 -0.45 -11.40
N SER A 27 -7.22 -1.32 -11.64
CA SER A 27 -6.38 -1.29 -12.83
C SER A 27 -7.00 -2.01 -14.03
N HIS A 28 -7.40 -1.26 -15.06
CA HIS A 28 -7.88 -1.80 -16.32
C HIS A 28 -6.91 -2.78 -16.99
N MET A 29 -5.61 -2.49 -16.88
CA MET A 29 -4.57 -3.35 -17.42
C MET A 29 -4.53 -4.71 -16.72
N ILE A 30 -4.65 -4.72 -15.38
CA ILE A 30 -4.66 -5.96 -14.60
C ILE A 30 -5.91 -6.77 -14.90
N VAL A 31 -7.09 -6.15 -14.90
CA VAL A 31 -8.37 -6.81 -15.25
C VAL A 31 -8.28 -7.49 -16.62
N ARG A 32 -7.78 -6.77 -17.64
CA ARG A 32 -7.58 -7.33 -18.96
C ARG A 32 -6.60 -8.50 -18.98
N LYS A 33 -5.43 -8.37 -18.33
CA LYS A 33 -4.45 -9.48 -18.21
C LYS A 33 -5.03 -10.72 -17.54
N LEU A 34 -5.83 -10.55 -16.48
CA LEU A 34 -6.47 -11.66 -15.77
C LEU A 34 -7.50 -12.38 -16.65
N LYS A 35 -8.29 -11.63 -17.41
CA LYS A 35 -9.25 -12.20 -18.37
C LYS A 35 -8.54 -12.94 -19.51
N GLU A 36 -7.56 -12.31 -20.15
CA GLU A 36 -6.87 -12.87 -21.32
C GLU A 36 -5.98 -14.08 -20.98
N LYS A 37 -5.24 -14.02 -19.87
CA LYS A 37 -4.24 -15.06 -19.52
C LYS A 37 -4.77 -16.16 -18.60
N HIS A 38 -5.77 -15.85 -17.78
CA HIS A 38 -6.24 -16.76 -16.72
C HIS A 38 -7.73 -17.07 -16.81
N ASN A 39 -8.44 -16.53 -17.82
CA ASN A 39 -9.90 -16.64 -17.96
C ASN A 39 -10.65 -16.30 -16.66
N MET A 40 -10.12 -15.33 -15.89
CA MET A 40 -10.72 -14.84 -14.65
C MET A 40 -11.52 -13.59 -14.94
N GLU A 41 -12.80 -13.62 -14.60
CA GLU A 41 -13.64 -12.41 -14.58
C GLU A 41 -13.46 -11.73 -13.23
N VAL A 42 -13.06 -10.45 -13.26
CA VAL A 42 -12.87 -9.63 -12.08
C VAL A 42 -13.57 -8.31 -12.32
N LEU A 43 -14.33 -7.87 -11.33
CA LEU A 43 -15.11 -6.65 -11.41
C LEU A 43 -14.27 -5.41 -11.10
N PHE A 44 -14.64 -4.28 -11.67
CA PHE A 44 -14.23 -2.97 -11.21
C PHE A 44 -14.99 -2.58 -9.94
N PRO A 45 -14.52 -1.60 -9.14
CA PRO A 45 -15.19 -1.19 -7.92
C PRO A 45 -16.67 -0.81 -8.11
N GLU A 46 -17.00 -0.05 -9.17
CA GLU A 46 -18.39 0.32 -9.49
C GLU A 46 -19.27 -0.88 -9.83
N GLU A 47 -18.72 -1.85 -10.56
CA GLU A 47 -19.45 -3.07 -10.94
C GLU A 47 -19.70 -3.93 -9.70
N ALA A 48 -18.70 -4.03 -8.81
CA ALA A 48 -18.81 -4.76 -7.54
C ALA A 48 -19.85 -4.11 -6.61
N LEU A 49 -19.80 -2.79 -6.42
CA LEU A 49 -20.74 -2.06 -5.58
C LEU A 49 -22.17 -2.16 -6.12
N LYS A 50 -22.34 -2.03 -7.44
CA LYS A 50 -23.64 -2.21 -8.08
C LYS A 50 -24.20 -3.61 -7.82
N LYS A 51 -23.39 -4.63 -8.03
CA LYS A 51 -23.76 -6.03 -7.81
C LYS A 51 -24.19 -6.28 -6.35
N LEU A 52 -23.39 -5.80 -5.38
CA LEU A 52 -23.70 -5.94 -3.97
C LEU A 52 -25.03 -5.28 -3.59
N GLY A 53 -25.31 -4.09 -4.14
CA GLY A 53 -26.62 -3.43 -3.93
C GLY A 53 -27.78 -4.21 -4.53
N GLU A 54 -27.62 -4.78 -5.73
CA GLU A 54 -28.64 -5.62 -6.38
C GLU A 54 -28.87 -6.95 -5.63
N GLU A 55 -27.84 -7.51 -5.00
CA GLU A 55 -27.92 -8.72 -4.16
C GLU A 55 -28.46 -8.45 -2.75
N GLY A 56 -28.69 -7.18 -2.38
CA GLY A 56 -29.35 -6.78 -1.13
C GLY A 56 -28.42 -6.67 0.06
N TYR A 57 -27.12 -6.53 -0.14
CA TYR A 57 -26.20 -6.20 0.96
C TYR A 57 -26.53 -4.82 1.52
N GLU A 58 -26.67 -4.74 2.83
CA GLU A 58 -27.06 -3.52 3.53
C GLU A 58 -25.86 -2.73 4.05
N GLU A 59 -24.80 -3.42 4.46
CA GLU A 59 -23.57 -2.83 5.00
C GLU A 59 -22.36 -3.30 4.19
N VAL A 60 -21.54 -2.35 3.74
CA VAL A 60 -20.35 -2.63 2.94
C VAL A 60 -19.14 -1.89 3.52
N ILE A 61 -18.03 -2.60 3.67
CA ILE A 61 -16.71 -2.03 3.97
C ILE A 61 -15.83 -2.22 2.76
N VAL A 62 -15.36 -1.11 2.20
CA VAL A 62 -14.40 -1.12 1.09
C VAL A 62 -13.00 -0.94 1.66
N GLN A 63 -12.18 -1.99 1.62
CA GLN A 63 -10.77 -1.93 2.05
C GLN A 63 -9.83 -1.89 0.85
N PRO A 64 -9.25 -0.72 0.53
CA PRO A 64 -8.22 -0.61 -0.49
C PRO A 64 -6.93 -1.32 -0.06
N LEU A 65 -6.38 -2.18 -0.92
CA LEU A 65 -5.07 -2.79 -0.70
C LEU A 65 -3.93 -1.92 -1.27
N HIS A 66 -4.10 -0.60 -1.25
CA HIS A 66 -3.11 0.36 -1.70
C HIS A 66 -2.05 0.66 -0.62
N ILE A 67 -0.83 0.93 -1.06
CA ILE A 67 0.27 1.38 -0.17
C ILE A 67 0.09 2.86 0.18
N ILE A 68 -0.26 3.70 -0.82
CA ILE A 68 -0.38 5.16 -0.67
C ILE A 68 -1.79 5.64 -1.04
N PRO A 69 -2.25 6.78 -0.53
CA PRO A 69 -3.53 7.39 -0.90
C PRO A 69 -3.43 8.17 -2.22
N GLY A 70 -3.11 7.45 -3.32
CA GLY A 70 -2.92 8.01 -4.65
C GLY A 70 -4.22 8.13 -5.46
N GLU A 71 -4.08 8.32 -6.77
CA GLU A 71 -5.19 8.51 -7.72
C GLU A 71 -6.21 7.36 -7.65
N GLU A 72 -5.74 6.11 -7.56
CA GLU A 72 -6.64 4.95 -7.44
C GLU A 72 -7.43 4.94 -6.13
N PHE A 73 -6.86 5.45 -5.04
CA PHE A 73 -7.59 5.62 -3.79
C PHE A 73 -8.64 6.73 -3.89
N ASP A 74 -8.31 7.84 -4.56
CA ASP A 74 -9.27 8.91 -4.84
C ASP A 74 -10.42 8.41 -5.71
N TYR A 75 -10.15 7.57 -6.70
CA TYR A 75 -11.18 6.90 -7.49
C TYR A 75 -12.11 6.04 -6.63
N ILE A 76 -11.57 5.20 -5.74
CA ILE A 76 -12.40 4.38 -4.83
C ILE A 76 -13.25 5.27 -3.91
N LYS A 77 -12.70 6.34 -3.36
CA LYS A 77 -13.49 7.31 -2.55
C LYS A 77 -14.65 7.91 -3.33
N HIS A 78 -14.42 8.21 -4.61
CA HIS A 78 -15.46 8.71 -5.49
C HIS A 78 -16.55 7.68 -5.68
N MET A 79 -16.20 6.42 -5.98
CA MET A 79 -17.15 5.32 -6.14
C MET A 79 -17.96 5.06 -4.87
N VAL A 80 -17.31 4.99 -3.71
CA VAL A 80 -17.98 4.82 -2.41
C VAL A 80 -19.03 5.92 -2.18
N LYS A 81 -18.69 7.17 -2.53
CA LYS A 81 -19.62 8.30 -2.40
C LYS A 81 -20.78 8.23 -3.38
N GLU A 82 -20.53 7.80 -4.62
CA GLU A 82 -21.57 7.67 -5.67
C GLU A 82 -22.60 6.60 -5.30
N TYR A 83 -22.15 5.49 -4.73
CA TYR A 83 -23.00 4.37 -4.32
C TYR A 83 -23.49 4.46 -2.87
N GLU A 84 -23.24 5.57 -2.15
CA GLU A 84 -23.61 5.75 -0.73
C GLU A 84 -25.11 5.49 -0.49
N SER A 85 -25.98 5.91 -1.41
CA SER A 85 -27.43 5.74 -1.30
C SER A 85 -27.93 4.31 -1.57
N CYS A 86 -27.10 3.42 -2.10
CA CYS A 86 -27.45 2.04 -2.39
C CYS A 86 -27.39 1.14 -1.15
N PHE A 87 -26.79 1.61 -0.05
CA PHE A 87 -26.55 0.84 1.15
C PHE A 87 -27.06 1.57 2.39
N LYS A 88 -27.39 0.82 3.45
CA LYS A 88 -27.67 1.42 4.77
C LYS A 88 -26.39 2.01 5.36
N LYS A 89 -25.25 1.35 5.10
CA LYS A 89 -23.93 1.78 5.56
C LYS A 89 -22.89 1.35 4.54
N ILE A 90 -22.09 2.29 4.04
CA ILE A 90 -20.88 2.01 3.28
C ILE A 90 -19.75 2.84 3.85
N GLU A 91 -18.65 2.19 4.17
CA GLU A 91 -17.46 2.85 4.73
C GLU A 91 -16.21 2.39 3.99
N ILE A 92 -15.16 3.20 4.04
CA ILE A 92 -13.90 2.94 3.37
C ILE A 92 -12.77 2.88 4.40
N GLY A 93 -11.97 1.83 4.33
CA GLY A 93 -10.71 1.72 5.05
C GLY A 93 -9.61 2.57 4.38
N ARG A 94 -8.52 2.81 5.12
CA ARG A 94 -7.40 3.59 4.61
C ARG A 94 -6.29 2.71 4.03
N PRO A 95 -5.45 3.25 3.11
CA PRO A 95 -4.21 2.61 2.67
C PRO A 95 -3.22 2.40 3.80
N ILE A 96 -2.09 1.74 3.49
CA ILE A 96 -1.03 1.47 4.49
C ILE A 96 -0.48 2.77 5.08
N PHE A 97 -0.10 3.73 4.24
CA PHE A 97 0.40 5.04 4.67
C PHE A 97 -0.65 6.11 4.42
N HIS A 98 -1.32 6.56 5.46
CA HIS A 98 -2.37 7.58 5.37
C HIS A 98 -2.22 8.70 6.41
N TYR A 99 -1.96 8.36 7.66
CA TYR A 99 -1.80 9.30 8.76
C TYR A 99 -0.42 9.15 9.42
N GLU A 100 0.11 10.27 9.88
CA GLU A 100 1.44 10.39 10.48
C GLU A 100 1.43 10.53 12.01
N GLY A 101 0.34 10.19 12.68
CA GLY A 101 0.28 10.19 14.14
C GLY A 101 -0.01 11.55 14.79
N PHE A 102 -0.51 12.54 14.03
CA PHE A 102 -0.84 13.83 14.60
C PHE A 102 -2.07 13.77 15.53
N GLU A 103 -1.97 14.41 16.70
CA GLU A 103 -2.99 14.40 17.76
C GLU A 103 -3.39 12.97 18.19
N SER A 104 -4.67 12.60 18.03
CA SER A 104 -5.21 11.26 18.30
C SER A 104 -5.32 10.37 17.08
N GLY A 105 -4.70 10.77 15.97
CA GLY A 105 -4.67 9.99 14.73
C GLY A 105 -3.75 8.78 14.83
N PRO A 106 -3.93 7.79 13.96
CA PRO A 106 -3.02 6.67 13.89
C PRO A 106 -1.66 7.10 13.34
N ASP A 107 -0.59 6.49 13.83
CA ASP A 107 0.74 6.61 13.25
C ASP A 107 0.99 5.40 12.34
N ASP A 108 0.50 5.51 11.12
CA ASP A 108 0.59 4.43 10.14
C ASP A 108 2.04 4.11 9.74
N TYR A 109 2.91 5.10 9.78
CA TYR A 109 4.32 4.96 9.39
C TYR A 109 5.14 4.23 10.44
N SER A 110 5.09 4.68 11.70
CA SER A 110 5.77 3.98 12.80
C SER A 110 5.25 2.56 12.95
N TYR A 111 3.93 2.36 12.82
CA TYR A 111 3.33 1.04 12.92
C TYR A 111 3.80 0.10 11.80
N PHE A 112 3.92 0.60 10.55
CA PHE A 112 4.51 -0.17 9.46
C PHE A 112 5.96 -0.56 9.76
N VAL A 113 6.80 0.39 10.21
CA VAL A 113 8.22 0.13 10.49
C VAL A 113 8.37 -0.92 11.60
N ASP A 114 7.59 -0.81 12.67
CA ASP A 114 7.60 -1.76 13.78
C ASP A 114 7.11 -3.15 13.35
N THR A 115 6.07 -3.21 12.52
CA THR A 115 5.53 -4.46 11.96
C THR A 115 6.54 -5.16 11.05
N MET A 116 7.28 -4.41 10.23
CA MET A 116 8.24 -4.95 9.27
C MET A 116 9.68 -5.00 9.82
N LYS A 117 9.85 -4.86 11.13
CA LYS A 117 11.14 -4.80 11.80
C LYS A 117 12.07 -5.95 11.42
N ASP A 118 11.60 -7.19 11.48
CA ASP A 118 12.42 -8.37 11.18
C ASP A 118 12.90 -8.38 9.72
N LEU A 119 12.06 -7.95 8.78
CA LEU A 119 12.46 -7.80 7.38
C LEU A 119 13.54 -6.73 7.23
N ILE A 120 13.39 -5.60 7.92
CA ILE A 120 14.33 -4.49 7.90
C ILE A 120 15.69 -4.91 8.48
N GLU A 121 15.72 -5.44 9.68
CA GLU A 121 16.95 -5.78 10.40
C GLU A 121 17.72 -6.93 9.73
N THR A 122 17.01 -7.91 9.18
CA THR A 122 17.63 -9.04 8.46
C THR A 122 18.31 -8.60 7.16
N ASN A 123 17.85 -7.52 6.52
CA ASN A 123 18.26 -7.13 5.18
C ASN A 123 18.99 -5.77 5.11
N SER A 124 19.21 -5.12 6.25
CA SER A 124 19.91 -3.81 6.28
C SER A 124 21.43 -3.99 6.01
N PRO A 125 22.07 -3.11 5.24
CA PRO A 125 21.52 -1.94 4.54
C PRO A 125 20.54 -2.32 3.42
N CYS A 126 19.38 -1.64 3.37
CA CYS A 126 18.40 -1.94 2.34
C CYS A 126 17.70 -0.68 1.79
N VAL A 127 17.02 -0.85 0.66
CA VAL A 127 16.16 0.17 0.07
C VAL A 127 14.78 -0.40 -0.21
N PHE A 128 13.76 0.24 0.34
CA PHE A 128 12.38 0.02 -0.07
C PHE A 128 12.08 0.80 -1.34
N VAL A 129 11.71 0.10 -2.41
CA VAL A 129 11.42 0.72 -3.71
C VAL A 129 9.93 0.63 -4.00
N GLY A 130 9.24 1.77 -3.95
CA GLY A 130 7.85 1.91 -4.33
C GLY A 130 7.68 2.21 -5.82
N HIS A 131 6.43 2.17 -6.29
CA HIS A 131 6.13 2.55 -7.67
C HIS A 131 6.44 4.04 -7.91
N GLY A 132 6.05 4.88 -6.96
CA GLY A 132 6.02 6.33 -7.15
C GLY A 132 4.69 6.79 -7.74
N SER A 133 4.49 8.08 -7.81
CA SER A 133 3.27 8.67 -8.36
C SER A 133 3.48 10.14 -8.72
N ALA A 134 2.79 10.62 -9.74
CA ALA A 134 2.64 12.05 -10.01
C ALA A 134 1.66 12.73 -9.04
N HIS A 135 0.86 11.96 -8.29
CA HIS A 135 -0.06 12.47 -7.29
C HIS A 135 0.67 13.05 -6.08
N PRO A 136 0.15 14.12 -5.42
CA PRO A 136 0.77 14.70 -4.22
C PRO A 136 1.07 13.72 -3.09
N SER A 137 0.32 12.60 -3.00
CA SER A 137 0.60 11.51 -2.05
C SER A 137 1.97 10.84 -2.23
N ASN A 138 2.68 11.14 -3.31
CA ASN A 138 4.08 10.72 -3.45
C ASN A 138 4.97 11.19 -2.28
N ALA A 139 4.56 12.25 -1.57
CA ALA A 139 5.22 12.72 -0.34
C ALA A 139 5.32 11.65 0.77
N VAL A 140 4.47 10.64 0.74
CA VAL A 140 4.50 9.46 1.64
C VAL A 140 5.88 8.82 1.71
N TYR A 141 6.57 8.68 0.58
CA TYR A 141 7.89 8.06 0.54
C TYR A 141 8.94 8.88 1.31
N GLY A 142 8.85 10.21 1.24
CA GLY A 142 9.69 11.10 2.03
C GLY A 142 9.38 11.04 3.52
N CYS A 143 8.11 10.97 3.88
CA CYS A 143 7.66 10.81 5.26
C CYS A 143 8.16 9.47 5.85
N LEU A 144 7.99 8.35 5.14
CA LEU A 144 8.51 7.05 5.56
C LEU A 144 10.03 7.08 5.78
N GLN A 145 10.78 7.74 4.88
CA GLN A 145 12.23 7.90 5.05
C GLN A 145 12.57 8.66 6.34
N SER A 146 11.81 9.68 6.71
CA SER A 146 12.03 10.45 7.93
C SER A 146 11.75 9.58 9.16
N VAL A 147 10.64 8.85 9.18
CA VAL A 147 10.29 7.94 10.29
C VAL A 147 11.32 6.84 10.47
N LEU A 148 11.85 6.27 9.39
CA LEU A 148 12.95 5.29 9.47
C LEU A 148 14.18 5.88 10.16
N ILE A 149 14.56 7.11 9.83
CA ILE A 149 15.69 7.81 10.48
C ILE A 149 15.39 8.06 11.97
N ASP A 150 14.19 8.53 12.30
CA ASP A 150 13.78 8.81 13.68
C ASP A 150 13.72 7.53 14.55
N LYS A 151 13.61 6.36 13.90
CA LYS A 151 13.69 5.03 14.54
C LYS A 151 15.09 4.38 14.46
N ASP A 152 16.12 5.17 14.21
CA ASP A 152 17.53 4.74 14.11
C ASP A 152 17.86 3.78 12.95
N TYR A 153 16.98 3.66 11.94
CA TYR A 153 17.25 2.89 10.72
C TYR A 153 17.92 3.77 9.64
N GLU A 154 19.06 4.35 9.97
CA GLU A 154 19.76 5.29 9.09
C GLU A 154 20.28 4.67 7.78
N ASP A 155 20.50 3.35 7.74
CA ASP A 155 20.99 2.61 6.55
C ASP A 155 19.84 1.96 5.77
N VAL A 156 18.60 2.35 6.08
CA VAL A 156 17.40 1.97 5.35
C VAL A 156 16.93 3.15 4.52
N PHE A 157 16.86 2.94 3.21
CA PHE A 157 16.50 3.97 2.25
C PHE A 157 15.10 3.74 1.69
N VAL A 158 14.48 4.81 1.23
CA VAL A 158 13.22 4.74 0.47
C VAL A 158 13.45 5.39 -0.89
N GLY A 159 12.99 4.71 -1.94
CA GLY A 159 13.05 5.21 -3.30
C GLY A 159 11.83 4.81 -4.10
N THR A 160 11.73 5.32 -5.32
CA THR A 160 10.60 5.08 -6.23
C THR A 160 11.10 4.85 -7.66
N VAL A 161 10.36 4.04 -8.42
CA VAL A 161 10.61 3.85 -9.86
C VAL A 161 10.24 5.13 -10.62
N GLU A 162 9.03 5.64 -10.40
CA GLU A 162 8.44 6.78 -11.11
C GLU A 162 8.05 7.91 -10.14
N GLY A 163 9.03 8.52 -9.47
CA GLY A 163 8.69 9.59 -8.51
C GLY A 163 9.91 10.12 -7.77
N TYR A 164 9.66 10.63 -6.58
CA TYR A 164 10.68 11.12 -5.67
C TYR A 164 10.50 10.49 -4.28
N PRO A 165 11.59 10.03 -3.63
CA PRO A 165 12.99 9.99 -4.09
C PRO A 165 13.23 8.96 -5.20
N ASN A 166 13.99 9.33 -6.22
CA ASN A 166 14.37 8.41 -7.29
C ASN A 166 15.69 7.69 -6.99
N PHE A 167 16.13 6.81 -7.89
CA PHE A 167 17.39 6.09 -7.78
C PHE A 167 18.58 6.98 -7.46
N SER A 168 18.75 8.11 -8.16
CA SER A 168 19.89 9.01 -7.97
C SER A 168 19.94 9.62 -6.57
N ASN A 169 18.78 9.88 -5.97
CA ASN A 169 18.68 10.37 -4.60
C ASN A 169 19.13 9.31 -3.60
N VAL A 170 18.74 8.05 -3.79
CA VAL A 170 19.14 6.92 -2.95
C VAL A 170 20.62 6.63 -3.12
N LEU A 171 21.11 6.53 -4.35
CA LEU A 171 22.54 6.31 -4.65
C LEU A 171 23.45 7.35 -3.96
N LYS A 172 23.06 8.63 -4.04
CA LYS A 172 23.81 9.72 -3.37
C LYS A 172 23.92 9.50 -1.86
N LYS A 173 22.82 9.06 -1.21
CA LYS A 173 22.81 8.76 0.22
C LYS A 173 23.65 7.52 0.56
N ALA A 174 23.50 6.44 -0.22
CA ALA A 174 24.26 5.21 -0.05
C ALA A 174 25.78 5.45 -0.19
N LYS A 175 26.21 6.21 -1.21
CA LYS A 175 27.62 6.58 -1.38
C LYS A 175 28.14 7.45 -0.22
N LYS A 176 27.34 8.40 0.28
CA LYS A 176 27.74 9.24 1.43
C LYS A 176 28.01 8.41 2.69
N LYS A 177 27.30 7.30 2.85
CA LYS A 177 27.45 6.35 3.97
C LYS A 177 28.46 5.22 3.67
N ASP A 178 29.13 5.26 2.55
CA ASP A 178 30.10 4.23 2.08
C ASP A 178 29.49 2.81 2.01
N ILE A 179 28.20 2.70 1.68
CA ILE A 179 27.51 1.41 1.52
C ILE A 179 28.15 0.64 0.36
N LYS A 180 28.53 -0.62 0.61
CA LYS A 180 29.17 -1.51 -0.37
C LYS A 180 28.25 -2.61 -0.87
N GLU A 181 27.22 -2.94 -0.09
CA GLU A 181 26.20 -3.94 -0.41
C GLU A 181 24.85 -3.43 0.05
N ILE A 182 23.82 -3.61 -0.75
CA ILE A 182 22.45 -3.15 -0.46
C ILE A 182 21.43 -4.18 -0.90
N THR A 183 20.37 -4.34 -0.10
CA THR A 183 19.24 -5.20 -0.46
C THR A 183 18.09 -4.35 -0.98
N ILE A 184 17.58 -4.65 -2.17
CA ILE A 184 16.43 -3.98 -2.80
C ILE A 184 15.16 -4.75 -2.43
N ILE A 185 14.20 -4.07 -1.82
CA ILE A 185 12.94 -4.64 -1.34
C ILE A 185 11.77 -3.89 -2.00
N PRO A 186 10.87 -4.56 -2.73
CA PRO A 186 9.69 -3.91 -3.28
C PRO A 186 8.76 -3.37 -2.18
N LEU A 187 8.50 -2.08 -2.17
CA LEU A 187 7.44 -1.46 -1.35
C LEU A 187 6.11 -1.53 -2.11
N MET A 188 5.69 -2.75 -2.39
CA MET A 188 4.52 -3.09 -3.19
C MET A 188 3.82 -4.32 -2.61
N VAL A 189 2.51 -4.36 -2.67
CA VAL A 189 1.73 -5.54 -2.22
C VAL A 189 2.10 -6.78 -3.03
N VAL A 190 2.29 -6.62 -4.33
CA VAL A 190 2.67 -7.69 -5.27
C VAL A 190 3.99 -7.34 -5.95
N ALA A 191 4.98 -8.22 -5.89
CA ALA A 191 6.19 -8.13 -6.70
C ALA A 191 5.87 -8.55 -8.14
N GLY A 192 5.29 -7.62 -8.91
CA GLY A 192 4.86 -7.81 -10.29
C GLY A 192 5.97 -7.49 -11.32
N ASP A 193 5.52 -7.02 -12.49
CA ASP A 193 6.42 -6.70 -13.61
C ASP A 193 7.43 -5.60 -13.23
N HIS A 194 7.03 -4.58 -12.47
CA HIS A 194 7.94 -3.53 -11.97
C HIS A 194 9.05 -4.07 -11.08
N ALA A 195 8.75 -4.96 -10.14
CA ALA A 195 9.79 -5.55 -9.31
C ALA A 195 10.78 -6.40 -10.12
N LYS A 196 10.30 -7.10 -11.14
CA LYS A 196 11.13 -7.94 -12.00
C LYS A 196 11.97 -7.12 -12.99
N ASN A 197 11.34 -6.16 -13.65
CA ASN A 197 11.99 -5.39 -14.73
C ASN A 197 12.79 -4.22 -14.17
N ASP A 198 12.17 -3.37 -13.34
CA ASP A 198 12.79 -2.12 -12.92
C ASP A 198 13.76 -2.31 -11.74
N MET A 199 13.59 -3.38 -10.94
CA MET A 199 14.44 -3.61 -9.77
C MET A 199 15.47 -4.71 -9.97
N ALA A 200 15.12 -5.84 -10.60
CA ALA A 200 15.89 -7.08 -10.56
C ALA A 200 16.43 -7.54 -11.92
N SER A 201 16.02 -6.94 -13.03
CA SER A 201 16.52 -7.34 -14.35
C SER A 201 18.01 -7.01 -14.51
N ASP A 202 18.64 -7.63 -15.51
CA ASP A 202 20.02 -7.32 -15.90
C ASP A 202 20.10 -6.16 -16.93
N GLU A 203 18.95 -5.52 -17.24
CA GLU A 203 18.90 -4.32 -18.07
C GLU A 203 19.62 -3.15 -17.39
N GLU A 204 20.28 -2.29 -18.17
CA GLU A 204 21.12 -1.21 -17.67
C GLU A 204 20.39 -0.20 -16.77
N ASP A 205 19.09 -0.04 -16.95
CA ASP A 205 18.24 0.90 -16.22
C ASP A 205 17.62 0.32 -14.95
N SER A 206 17.78 -0.99 -14.69
CA SER A 206 17.30 -1.60 -13.45
C SER A 206 18.05 -1.08 -12.23
N TRP A 207 17.39 -1.06 -11.07
CA TRP A 207 18.02 -0.63 -9.82
C TRP A 207 19.24 -1.48 -9.46
N LYS A 208 19.17 -2.80 -9.67
CA LYS A 208 20.27 -3.73 -9.44
C LYS A 208 21.48 -3.36 -10.32
N SER A 209 21.30 -3.33 -11.63
CA SER A 209 22.41 -3.06 -12.57
C SER A 209 23.03 -1.67 -12.34
N ARG A 210 22.19 -0.68 -12.01
CA ARG A 210 22.66 0.68 -11.71
C ARG A 210 23.48 0.74 -10.41
N PHE A 211 23.11 0.02 -9.34
CA PHE A 211 23.94 -0.06 -8.14
C PHE A 211 25.24 -0.78 -8.41
N GLU A 212 25.22 -1.90 -9.15
CA GLU A 212 26.39 -2.67 -9.50
C GLU A 212 27.37 -1.88 -10.37
N SER A 213 26.87 -1.09 -11.34
CA SER A 213 27.72 -0.20 -12.15
C SER A 213 28.42 0.89 -11.34
N GLU A 214 27.89 1.23 -10.16
CA GLU A 214 28.43 2.20 -9.23
C GLU A 214 29.31 1.55 -8.12
N GLY A 215 29.58 0.24 -8.24
CA GLY A 215 30.42 -0.52 -7.33
C GLY A 215 29.73 -0.93 -6.02
N ILE A 216 28.41 -0.89 -5.98
CA ILE A 216 27.61 -1.34 -4.83
C ILE A 216 26.95 -2.67 -5.21
N LYS A 217 27.31 -3.75 -4.52
CA LYS A 217 26.67 -5.06 -4.73
C LYS A 217 25.19 -4.98 -4.36
N ALA A 218 24.31 -5.44 -5.25
CA ALA A 218 22.87 -5.36 -5.05
C ALA A 218 22.23 -6.76 -4.99
N ASN A 219 21.55 -7.03 -3.88
CA ASN A 219 20.68 -8.19 -3.74
C ASN A 219 19.22 -7.75 -3.93
N VAL A 220 18.37 -8.59 -4.52
CA VAL A 220 16.97 -8.26 -4.75
C VAL A 220 16.06 -9.29 -4.13
N ILE A 221 15.13 -8.86 -3.29
CA ILE A 221 14.05 -9.70 -2.78
C ILE A 221 12.86 -9.56 -3.72
N LEU A 222 12.62 -10.59 -4.56
CA LEU A 222 11.46 -10.64 -5.45
C LEU A 222 10.21 -11.19 -4.74
N LYS A 223 9.88 -10.58 -3.59
CA LYS A 223 8.73 -10.94 -2.79
C LYS A 223 7.92 -9.69 -2.47
N GLY A 224 6.64 -9.69 -2.83
CA GLY A 224 5.75 -8.58 -2.50
C GLY A 224 5.42 -8.56 -1.01
N LEU A 225 5.15 -7.38 -0.46
CA LEU A 225 4.82 -7.23 0.97
C LEU A 225 3.60 -8.06 1.37
N GLY A 226 2.61 -8.22 0.47
CA GLY A 226 1.45 -9.07 0.73
C GLY A 226 1.73 -10.57 0.91
N GLU A 227 2.98 -11.00 0.74
CA GLU A 227 3.42 -12.37 1.01
C GLU A 227 3.89 -12.55 2.47
N TYR A 228 4.03 -11.45 3.23
CA TYR A 228 4.32 -11.45 4.65
C TYR A 228 3.01 -11.35 5.44
N GLU A 229 2.84 -12.26 6.40
CA GLU A 229 1.61 -12.33 7.20
C GLU A 229 1.42 -11.06 8.03
N GLU A 230 2.49 -10.58 8.66
CA GLU A 230 2.52 -9.36 9.45
C GLU A 230 2.10 -8.12 8.66
N PHE A 231 2.47 -8.04 7.38
CA PHE A 231 1.98 -6.98 6.51
C PHE A 231 0.49 -7.13 6.19
N GLY A 232 0.01 -8.36 5.97
CA GLY A 232 -1.42 -8.64 5.77
C GLY A 232 -2.28 -8.20 6.95
N ASN A 233 -1.76 -8.37 8.18
CA ASN A 233 -2.44 -7.98 9.41
C ASN A 233 -2.68 -6.46 9.50
N LEU A 234 -1.87 -5.63 8.83
CA LEU A 234 -2.14 -4.19 8.76
C LEU A 234 -3.52 -3.88 8.14
N TYR A 235 -3.96 -4.65 7.15
CA TYR A 235 -5.30 -4.47 6.57
C TYR A 235 -6.41 -4.97 7.50
N ILE A 236 -6.16 -6.03 8.27
CA ILE A 236 -7.09 -6.49 9.31
C ILE A 236 -7.35 -5.36 10.32
N ASP A 237 -6.29 -4.68 10.76
CA ASP A 237 -6.41 -3.54 11.68
C ASP A 237 -7.16 -2.37 11.06
N ARG A 238 -6.95 -2.07 9.75
CA ARG A 238 -7.70 -1.03 9.04
C ARG A 238 -9.20 -1.33 8.99
N ILE A 239 -9.56 -2.60 8.73
CA ILE A 239 -10.97 -3.05 8.74
C ILE A 239 -11.55 -2.93 10.15
N ASN A 240 -10.84 -3.36 11.19
CA ASN A 240 -11.26 -3.21 12.58
C ASN A 240 -11.47 -1.74 12.98
N ASP A 241 -10.59 -0.85 12.54
CA ASP A 241 -10.75 0.59 12.76
C ASP A 241 -12.06 1.13 12.16
N VAL A 242 -12.44 0.64 10.97
CA VAL A 242 -13.71 1.00 10.31
C VAL A 242 -14.89 0.44 11.07
N ILE A 243 -14.87 -0.85 11.42
CA ILE A 243 -15.96 -1.53 12.16
C ILE A 243 -16.22 -0.82 13.50
N ASN A 244 -15.14 -0.50 14.22
CA ASN A 244 -15.21 0.15 15.54
C ASN A 244 -15.43 1.66 15.46
N GLY A 245 -15.33 2.28 14.27
CA GLY A 245 -15.41 3.72 14.10
C GLY A 245 -14.30 4.49 14.82
N THR A 246 -13.14 3.87 15.05
CA THR A 246 -12.04 4.37 15.89
C THR A 246 -11.56 5.75 15.46
N TYR A 247 -11.45 5.97 14.14
CA TYR A 247 -10.96 7.22 13.55
C TYR A 247 -12.04 7.96 12.74
N LYS A 248 -13.31 7.75 13.08
CA LYS A 248 -14.42 8.38 12.38
C LYS A 248 -14.35 9.91 12.52
N GLY A 249 -14.33 10.59 11.35
CA GLY A 249 -14.25 12.06 11.30
C GLY A 249 -12.84 12.64 11.43
N LEU A 250 -11.79 11.79 11.49
CA LEU A 250 -10.41 12.27 11.42
C LEU A 250 -10.17 12.99 10.08
N GLY A 251 -9.49 14.15 10.13
CA GLY A 251 -9.25 15.01 8.96
C GLY A 251 -10.47 15.83 8.51
N GLU A 252 -11.61 15.73 9.17
CA GLU A 252 -12.76 16.59 8.90
C GLU A 252 -12.53 18.03 9.37
N THR A 253 -13.03 19.00 8.58
CA THR A 253 -12.98 20.41 9.01
C THR A 253 -13.82 20.64 10.26
N LYS A 254 -13.42 21.58 11.14
CA LYS A 254 -14.16 21.95 12.36
C LYS A 254 -15.67 22.18 12.10
N LYS A 255 -16.02 22.71 10.91
CA LYS A 255 -17.41 22.94 10.49
C LYS A 255 -18.18 21.65 10.26
N LYS A 256 -17.55 20.60 9.74
CA LYS A 256 -18.16 19.27 9.56
C LYS A 256 -18.31 18.55 10.89
N LYS A 257 -17.29 18.63 11.75
CA LYS A 257 -17.29 18.05 13.09
C LYS A 257 -18.46 18.63 13.91
N HIS A 258 -18.61 19.95 13.94
CA HIS A 258 -19.70 20.62 14.66
C HIS A 258 -21.10 20.26 14.15
N ARG A 259 -21.26 20.01 12.82
CA ARG A 259 -22.55 19.54 12.27
C ARG A 259 -22.90 18.10 12.65
N ARG A 260 -21.93 17.26 12.93
CA ARG A 260 -22.16 15.90 13.44
C ARG A 260 -22.59 15.88 14.91
N GLU A 261 -21.97 16.73 15.74
CA GLU A 261 -22.27 16.84 17.16
C GLU A 261 -23.68 17.42 17.43
N MET A 262 -24.28 18.10 16.43
CA MET A 262 -25.63 18.65 16.52
C MET A 262 -26.74 17.75 15.96
N LYS A 263 -26.41 16.56 15.43
CA LYS A 263 -27.36 15.53 14.96
C LYS A 263 -27.39 14.36 15.94
#